data_4c17d85bb0e5263768777b7c05982e46
#
_entry.id   4c17d85bb0e5263768777b7c05982e46
#
_cell.length_a   1.000
_cell.length_b   1.000
_cell.length_c   1.000
_cell.angle_alpha   90.00
_cell.angle_beta   90.00
_cell.angle_gamma   90.00
#
_symmetry.space_group_name_H-M   'P 1'
#
loop_
_entity.id
_entity.type
_entity.pdbx_description
1 polymer ?
#
loop_
_entity_poly.entity_id
_entity_poly.type
_entity_poly.pdbx_seq_one_letter_code
_entity_poly.pdbx_strand_id
1 'polypeptide(L)'
;IAILIFFSLHLDEPPPRVRERGLAPVMAEMGKGFLAVARNRKVLITSSTDAAKMVANGALMAFLPLYGLSVGLNAGQVGLLFSVQAVTSFLSKPVMGRVSDRVGRQPLILAGLLICAATFISMPHVGSFALLLVLSSGFGFGEAVVSSSSAALVADSSEFKRLGAGMGMQGTVMDIGHASGPLLAGLLIAHVSYQGAFAVIAGLQILAAIAFWATMRTLSR
;
A
#
# COMPACT_ATOMS: atom_id res chain seq x y z
N ILE A 1 24.25 -11.55 8.92
CA ILE A 1 24.54 -12.46 10.06
C ILE A 1 25.45 -11.73 11.05
N ALA A 2 26.62 -11.16 10.67
CA ALA A 2 27.53 -10.45 11.57
C ALA A 2 26.87 -9.27 12.33
N ILE A 3 26.01 -8.49 11.67
CA ILE A 3 25.25 -7.39 12.30
C ILE A 3 24.24 -7.90 13.31
N LEU A 4 23.57 -9.02 13.04
CA LEU A 4 22.64 -9.67 13.99
C LEU A 4 23.36 -10.21 15.22
N ILE A 5 24.55 -10.79 15.05
CA ILE A 5 25.40 -11.27 16.14
C ILE A 5 25.92 -10.10 16.97
N PHE A 6 26.35 -9.00 16.35
CA PHE A 6 26.80 -7.81 17.05
C PHE A 6 25.68 -7.17 17.89
N PHE A 7 24.46 -7.11 17.35
CA PHE A 7 23.29 -6.62 18.08
C PHE A 7 22.88 -7.55 19.23
N SER A 8 22.94 -8.89 19.05
CA SER A 8 22.59 -9.84 20.09
C SER A 8 23.58 -9.84 21.28
N LEU A 9 24.85 -9.50 21.04
CA LEU A 9 25.88 -9.43 22.09
C LEU A 9 25.83 -8.13 22.92
N HIS A 10 25.10 -7.10 22.47
CA HIS A 10 24.98 -5.81 23.18
C HIS A 10 23.62 -5.61 23.86
N LEU A 11 22.71 -6.59 23.80
CA LEU A 11 21.43 -6.57 24.49
C LEU A 11 21.46 -7.44 25.74
N ASP A 12 22.34 -7.10 26.69
CA ASP A 12 22.38 -7.73 28.04
C ASP A 12 21.33 -7.15 29.02
N GLU A 13 20.25 -6.56 28.49
CA GLU A 13 19.08 -6.30 29.31
C GLU A 13 18.22 -7.57 29.38
N PRO A 14 17.96 -8.15 30.59
CA PRO A 14 17.04 -9.28 30.69
C PRO A 14 15.69 -8.83 30.12
N PRO A 15 15.08 -9.63 29.23
CA PRO A 15 13.79 -9.26 28.63
C PRO A 15 12.80 -8.98 29.76
N PRO A 16 12.00 -7.90 29.67
CA PRO A 16 10.99 -7.61 30.67
C PRO A 16 10.17 -8.87 30.86
N ARG A 17 10.03 -9.33 32.13
CA ARG A 17 9.28 -10.55 32.45
C ARG A 17 7.89 -10.40 31.85
N VAL A 18 7.68 -11.00 30.71
CA VAL A 18 6.37 -11.13 30.08
C VAL A 18 5.56 -12.01 31.04
N ARG A 19 4.72 -11.36 31.83
CA ARG A 19 3.75 -12.08 32.68
C ARG A 19 2.95 -12.92 31.69
N GLU A 20 3.02 -14.24 31.81
CA GLU A 20 2.28 -15.20 30.99
C GLU A 20 0.77 -14.95 31.16
N ARG A 21 0.25 -13.96 30.45
CA ARG A 21 -1.18 -13.84 30.25
C ARG A 21 -1.57 -14.94 29.26
N GLY A 22 -2.43 -15.86 29.67
CA GLY A 22 -2.92 -16.90 28.79
C GLY A 22 -3.38 -16.32 27.45
N LEU A 23 -3.22 -17.07 26.36
CA LEU A 23 -3.55 -16.61 24.99
C LEU A 23 -4.98 -16.07 24.85
N ALA A 24 -5.94 -16.65 25.57
CA ALA A 24 -7.35 -16.26 25.50
C ALA A 24 -7.65 -14.79 25.88
N PRO A 25 -7.14 -14.24 27.03
CA PRO A 25 -7.35 -12.84 27.35
C PRO A 25 -6.62 -11.90 26.39
N VAL A 26 -5.45 -12.29 25.85
CA VAL A 26 -4.72 -11.51 24.84
C VAL A 26 -5.51 -11.43 23.55
N MET A 27 -6.06 -12.53 23.06
CA MET A 27 -6.90 -12.56 21.86
C MET A 27 -8.19 -11.75 22.05
N ALA A 28 -8.82 -11.80 23.22
CA ALA A 28 -10.00 -11.01 23.54
C ALA A 28 -9.70 -9.50 23.58
N GLU A 29 -8.57 -9.09 24.14
CA GLU A 29 -8.11 -7.68 24.13
C GLU A 29 -7.78 -7.22 22.71
N MET A 30 -7.10 -8.06 21.92
CA MET A 30 -6.83 -7.78 20.51
C MET A 30 -8.13 -7.63 19.70
N GLY A 31 -9.10 -8.52 19.88
CA GLY A 31 -10.40 -8.44 19.21
C GLY A 31 -11.18 -7.17 19.57
N LYS A 32 -11.19 -6.78 20.85
CA LYS A 32 -11.81 -5.51 21.30
C LYS A 32 -11.07 -4.29 20.72
N GLY A 33 -9.73 -4.34 20.70
CA GLY A 33 -8.91 -3.29 20.10
C GLY A 33 -9.20 -3.14 18.60
N PHE A 34 -9.25 -4.25 17.87
CA PHE A 34 -9.58 -4.27 16.44
C PHE A 34 -10.97 -3.71 16.16
N LEU A 35 -11.99 -4.14 16.91
CA LEU A 35 -13.37 -3.64 16.75
C LEU A 35 -13.49 -2.14 17.07
N ALA A 36 -12.78 -1.66 18.08
CA ALA A 36 -12.76 -0.24 18.42
C ALA A 36 -12.09 0.62 17.33
N VAL A 37 -11.01 0.10 16.71
CA VAL A 37 -10.33 0.75 15.58
C VAL A 37 -11.20 0.69 14.32
N ALA A 38 -11.91 -0.42 14.07
CA ALA A 38 -12.84 -0.56 12.95
C ALA A 38 -14.00 0.46 12.99
N ARG A 39 -14.31 1.01 14.17
CA ARG A 39 -15.29 2.10 14.33
C ARG A 39 -14.69 3.49 14.08
N ASN A 40 -13.37 3.61 14.01
CA ASN A 40 -12.70 4.87 13.72
C ASN A 40 -12.76 5.15 12.21
N ARG A 41 -13.64 6.06 11.80
CA ARG A 41 -13.85 6.40 10.39
C ARG A 41 -12.57 6.88 9.68
N LYS A 42 -11.68 7.59 10.39
CA LYS A 42 -10.40 8.05 9.82
C LYS A 42 -9.49 6.88 9.49
N VAL A 43 -9.35 5.94 10.42
CA VAL A 43 -8.52 4.74 10.20
C VAL A 43 -9.12 3.88 9.09
N LEU A 44 -10.43 3.64 9.12
CA LEU A 44 -11.10 2.80 8.13
C LEU A 44 -10.95 3.34 6.70
N ILE A 45 -11.25 4.64 6.49
CA ILE A 45 -11.15 5.22 5.14
C ILE A 45 -9.69 5.29 4.66
N THR A 46 -8.73 5.57 5.56
CA THR A 46 -7.31 5.57 5.22
C THR A 46 -6.84 4.17 4.82
N SER A 47 -7.20 3.14 5.58
CA SER A 47 -6.90 1.75 5.23
C SER A 47 -7.53 1.32 3.91
N SER A 48 -8.75 1.80 3.61
CA SER A 48 -9.42 1.51 2.33
C SER A 48 -8.70 2.14 1.13
N THR A 49 -8.07 3.31 1.30
CA THR A 49 -7.23 3.89 0.22
C THR A 49 -5.97 3.05 -0.04
N ASP A 50 -5.35 2.55 1.03
CA ASP A 50 -4.24 1.61 0.89
C ASP A 50 -4.66 0.30 0.23
N ALA A 51 -5.84 -0.24 0.58
CA ALA A 51 -6.37 -1.43 -0.09
C ALA A 51 -6.58 -1.21 -1.59
N ALA A 52 -7.15 -0.07 -1.99
CA ALA A 52 -7.35 0.25 -3.41
C ALA A 52 -6.02 0.32 -4.18
N LYS A 53 -4.98 0.90 -3.57
CA LYS A 53 -3.61 0.88 -4.11
C LYS A 53 -3.06 -0.55 -4.18
N MET A 54 -3.30 -1.38 -3.16
CA MET A 54 -2.82 -2.76 -3.09
C MET A 54 -3.53 -3.68 -4.10
N VAL A 55 -4.79 -3.43 -4.42
CA VAL A 55 -5.48 -4.10 -5.55
C VAL A 55 -4.69 -3.89 -6.85
N ALA A 56 -4.28 -2.66 -7.15
CA ALA A 56 -3.49 -2.37 -8.35
C ALA A 56 -2.10 -3.02 -8.29
N ASN A 57 -1.44 -2.99 -7.12
CA ASN A 57 -0.14 -3.63 -6.94
C ASN A 57 -0.23 -5.16 -7.18
N GLY A 58 -1.23 -5.83 -6.59
CA GLY A 58 -1.47 -7.25 -6.81
C GLY A 58 -1.79 -7.59 -8.27
N ALA A 59 -2.60 -6.75 -8.93
CA ALA A 59 -2.88 -6.88 -10.35
C ALA A 59 -1.61 -6.73 -11.20
N LEU A 60 -0.74 -5.75 -10.89
CA LEU A 60 0.56 -5.60 -11.56
C LEU A 60 1.44 -6.83 -11.40
N MET A 61 1.58 -7.35 -10.18
CA MET A 61 2.42 -8.53 -9.93
C MET A 61 2.00 -9.74 -10.76
N ALA A 62 0.68 -9.91 -10.98
CA ALA A 62 0.16 -11.04 -11.75
C ALA A 62 0.21 -10.79 -13.27
N PHE A 63 -0.10 -9.59 -13.73
CA PHE A 63 -0.40 -9.35 -15.15
C PHE A 63 0.65 -8.50 -15.89
N LEU A 64 1.49 -7.72 -15.21
CA LEU A 64 2.58 -7.01 -15.87
C LEU A 64 3.60 -7.95 -16.53
N PRO A 65 3.94 -9.13 -15.97
CA PRO A 65 4.78 -10.11 -16.67
C PRO A 65 4.15 -10.61 -17.96
N LEU A 66 2.87 -10.95 -17.93
CA LEU A 66 2.14 -11.44 -19.10
C LEU A 66 2.04 -10.37 -20.18
N TYR A 67 1.71 -9.13 -19.78
CA TYR A 67 1.70 -7.99 -20.68
C TYR A 67 3.09 -7.71 -21.26
N GLY A 68 4.12 -7.67 -20.45
CA GLY A 68 5.50 -7.44 -20.89
C GLY A 68 5.97 -8.45 -21.94
N LEU A 69 5.70 -9.74 -21.70
CA LEU A 69 5.99 -10.80 -22.68
C LEU A 69 5.19 -10.62 -23.97
N SER A 70 3.93 -10.21 -23.90
CA SER A 70 3.08 -9.99 -25.09
C SER A 70 3.54 -8.83 -25.97
N VAL A 71 4.25 -7.84 -25.39
CA VAL A 71 4.85 -6.72 -26.15
C VAL A 71 6.33 -6.94 -26.48
N GLY A 72 6.83 -8.18 -26.29
CA GLY A 72 8.16 -8.59 -26.72
C GLY A 72 9.29 -8.37 -25.71
N LEU A 73 8.96 -8.06 -24.45
CA LEU A 73 9.98 -7.99 -23.39
C LEU A 73 10.40 -9.38 -22.96
N ASN A 74 11.66 -9.53 -22.58
CA ASN A 74 12.15 -10.76 -21.96
C ASN A 74 11.95 -10.75 -20.43
N ALA A 75 12.07 -11.93 -19.80
CA ALA A 75 11.87 -12.08 -18.36
C ALA A 75 12.81 -11.19 -17.51
N GLY A 76 14.04 -10.95 -17.96
CA GLY A 76 14.99 -10.08 -17.30
C GLY A 76 14.51 -8.61 -17.31
N GLN A 77 13.98 -8.14 -18.43
CA GLN A 77 13.40 -6.80 -18.54
C GLN A 77 12.17 -6.64 -17.63
N VAL A 78 11.30 -7.65 -17.59
CA VAL A 78 10.15 -7.65 -16.66
C VAL A 78 10.65 -7.60 -15.20
N GLY A 79 11.66 -8.38 -14.85
CA GLY A 79 12.27 -8.30 -13.51
C GLY A 79 12.83 -6.92 -13.17
N LEU A 80 13.43 -6.22 -14.17
CA LEU A 80 13.90 -4.83 -14.00
C LEU A 80 12.76 -3.85 -13.74
N LEU A 81 11.57 -4.02 -14.35
CA LEU A 81 10.40 -3.18 -14.08
C LEU A 81 10.03 -3.24 -12.58
N PHE A 82 9.94 -4.44 -12.01
CA PHE A 82 9.66 -4.62 -10.60
C PHE A 82 10.79 -4.13 -9.69
N SER A 83 12.04 -4.34 -10.09
CA SER A 83 13.20 -3.88 -9.35
C SER A 83 13.23 -2.35 -9.23
N VAL A 84 12.99 -1.64 -10.34
CA VAL A 84 12.93 -0.17 -10.36
C VAL A 84 11.75 0.33 -9.54
N GLN A 85 10.57 -0.29 -9.64
CA GLN A 85 9.42 0.02 -8.79
C GLN A 85 9.77 -0.10 -7.31
N ALA A 86 10.34 -1.25 -6.90
CA ALA A 86 10.68 -1.53 -5.51
C ALA A 86 11.76 -0.55 -4.97
N VAL A 87 12.82 -0.32 -5.74
CA VAL A 87 13.90 0.61 -5.37
C VAL A 87 13.37 2.03 -5.23
N THR A 88 12.57 2.49 -6.20
CA THR A 88 11.96 3.83 -6.13
C THR A 88 11.04 3.96 -4.92
N SER A 89 10.20 2.96 -4.67
CA SER A 89 9.34 2.93 -3.48
C SER A 89 10.16 2.97 -2.19
N PHE A 90 11.17 2.12 -2.08
CA PHE A 90 12.02 2.04 -0.89
C PHE A 90 12.75 3.35 -0.59
N LEU A 91 13.41 3.93 -1.59
CA LEU A 91 14.18 5.17 -1.42
C LEU A 91 13.29 6.39 -1.18
N SER A 92 12.07 6.40 -1.72
CA SER A 92 11.15 7.53 -1.58
C SER A 92 10.42 7.54 -0.23
N LYS A 93 10.17 6.39 0.42
CA LYS A 93 9.41 6.30 1.68
C LYS A 93 9.94 7.22 2.79
N PRO A 94 11.24 7.25 3.13
CA PRO A 94 11.72 8.10 4.21
C PRO A 94 11.65 9.59 3.87
N VAL A 95 11.79 9.96 2.60
CA VAL A 95 11.66 11.34 2.14
C VAL A 95 10.20 11.77 2.18
N MET A 96 9.31 10.94 1.64
CA MET A 96 7.87 11.24 1.62
C MET A 96 7.24 11.24 3.00
N GLY A 97 7.75 10.46 3.95
CA GLY A 97 7.37 10.56 5.36
C GLY A 97 7.61 11.97 5.91
N ARG A 98 8.82 12.52 5.72
CA ARG A 98 9.16 13.89 6.16
C ARG A 98 8.36 14.97 5.44
N VAL A 99 8.12 14.78 4.15
CA VAL A 99 7.27 15.71 3.36
C VAL A 99 5.85 15.68 3.88
N SER A 100 5.33 14.48 4.20
CA SER A 100 4.00 14.27 4.78
C SER A 100 3.81 14.97 6.13
N ASP A 101 4.89 15.03 6.94
CA ASP A 101 4.87 15.76 8.20
C ASP A 101 4.73 17.29 8.00
N ARG A 102 5.26 17.82 6.91
CA ARG A 102 5.27 19.28 6.63
C ARG A 102 4.06 19.75 5.84
N VAL A 103 3.71 19.03 4.78
CA VAL A 103 2.64 19.40 3.84
C VAL A 103 1.27 18.93 4.34
N GLY A 104 1.26 17.91 5.19
CA GLY A 104 0.06 17.25 5.70
C GLY A 104 -0.17 15.88 5.06
N ARG A 105 -0.79 14.97 5.83
CA ARG A 105 -1.01 13.58 5.43
C ARG A 105 -1.99 13.46 4.26
N GLN A 106 -3.11 14.19 4.35
CA GLN A 106 -4.24 14.04 3.43
C GLN A 106 -3.92 14.41 1.98
N PRO A 107 -3.31 15.59 1.67
CA PRO A 107 -3.02 15.96 0.28
C PRO A 107 -2.02 15.01 -0.36
N LEU A 108 -1.08 14.45 0.42
CA LEU A 108 -0.11 13.49 -0.11
C LEU A 108 -0.72 12.13 -0.40
N ILE A 109 -1.63 11.63 0.44
CA ILE A 109 -2.38 10.40 0.12
C ILE A 109 -3.14 10.56 -1.19
N LEU A 110 -3.83 11.70 -1.39
CA LEU A 110 -4.54 11.99 -2.63
C LEU A 110 -3.59 12.05 -3.84
N ALA A 111 -2.51 12.82 -3.73
CA ALA A 111 -1.52 12.94 -4.81
C ALA A 111 -0.90 11.57 -5.17
N GLY A 112 -0.53 10.79 -4.17
CA GLY A 112 0.03 9.46 -4.38
C GLY A 112 -0.94 8.49 -5.06
N LEU A 113 -2.23 8.49 -4.67
CA LEU A 113 -3.25 7.66 -5.34
C LEU A 113 -3.45 8.07 -6.80
N LEU A 114 -3.47 9.38 -7.09
CA LEU A 114 -3.58 9.87 -8.46
C LEU A 114 -2.36 9.51 -9.31
N ILE A 115 -1.16 9.59 -8.75
CA ILE A 115 0.07 9.15 -9.42
C ILE A 115 0.00 7.64 -9.70
N CYS A 116 -0.40 6.83 -8.72
CA CYS A 116 -0.59 5.39 -8.92
C CYS A 116 -1.62 5.11 -10.01
N ALA A 117 -2.78 5.77 -9.99
CA ALA A 117 -3.82 5.58 -10.99
C ALA A 117 -3.36 5.99 -12.40
N ALA A 118 -2.70 7.15 -12.53
CA ALA A 118 -2.20 7.65 -13.81
C ALA A 118 -1.13 6.74 -14.41
N THR A 119 -0.16 6.29 -13.61
CA THR A 119 0.89 5.38 -14.09
C THR A 119 0.32 4.01 -14.44
N PHE A 120 -0.59 3.47 -13.60
CA PHE A 120 -1.22 2.18 -13.79
C PHE A 120 -2.05 2.13 -15.08
N ILE A 121 -2.93 3.12 -15.31
CA ILE A 121 -3.77 3.16 -16.52
C ILE A 121 -2.94 3.34 -17.80
N SER A 122 -1.77 3.98 -17.70
CA SER A 122 -0.90 4.23 -18.86
C SER A 122 -0.09 3.00 -19.27
N MET A 123 0.20 2.06 -18.36
CA MET A 123 1.05 0.88 -18.64
C MET A 123 0.59 0.05 -19.85
N PRO A 124 -0.70 -0.35 -19.99
CA PRO A 124 -1.12 -1.21 -21.08
C PRO A 124 -1.23 -0.48 -22.44
N HIS A 125 -0.89 0.79 -22.52
CA HIS A 125 -0.85 1.57 -23.75
C HIS A 125 0.58 1.77 -24.29
N VAL A 126 1.59 1.22 -23.60
CA VAL A 126 3.00 1.49 -23.88
C VAL A 126 3.74 0.17 -24.08
N GLY A 127 4.26 -0.05 -25.30
CA GLY A 127 5.10 -1.21 -25.63
C GLY A 127 6.61 -0.97 -25.45
N SER A 128 7.04 0.28 -25.18
CA SER A 128 8.46 0.59 -25.02
C SER A 128 8.96 0.25 -23.62
N PHE A 129 10.03 -0.53 -23.53
CA PHE A 129 10.67 -0.89 -22.25
C PHE A 129 11.07 0.35 -21.44
N ALA A 130 11.66 1.36 -22.08
CA ALA A 130 12.08 2.58 -21.39
C ALA A 130 10.90 3.34 -20.76
N LEU A 131 9.78 3.44 -21.47
CA LEU A 131 8.58 4.09 -20.93
C LEU A 131 7.92 3.24 -19.82
N LEU A 132 7.93 1.92 -19.96
CA LEU A 132 7.47 1.03 -18.88
C LEU A 132 8.33 1.14 -17.62
N LEU A 133 9.65 1.35 -17.74
CA LEU A 133 10.52 1.65 -16.60
C LEU A 133 10.12 2.95 -15.90
N VAL A 134 9.85 3.99 -16.67
CA VAL A 134 9.40 5.29 -16.12
C VAL A 134 8.05 5.14 -15.41
N LEU A 135 7.10 4.43 -16.01
CA LEU A 135 5.79 4.18 -15.40
C LEU A 135 5.89 3.30 -14.14
N SER A 136 6.74 2.26 -14.16
CA SER A 136 6.99 1.42 -12.97
C SER A 136 7.64 2.22 -11.84
N SER A 137 8.61 3.08 -12.16
CA SER A 137 9.19 4.03 -11.20
C SER A 137 8.14 4.97 -10.64
N GLY A 138 7.29 5.57 -11.50
CA GLY A 138 6.20 6.45 -11.10
C GLY A 138 5.19 5.76 -10.19
N PHE A 139 4.82 4.50 -10.49
CA PHE A 139 3.95 3.72 -9.63
C PHE A 139 4.60 3.45 -8.26
N GLY A 140 5.88 3.06 -8.24
CA GLY A 140 6.65 2.87 -7.01
C GLY A 140 6.75 4.14 -6.17
N PHE A 141 6.94 5.29 -6.81
CA PHE A 141 6.91 6.59 -6.13
C PHE A 141 5.54 6.90 -5.52
N GLY A 142 4.46 6.77 -6.31
CA GLY A 142 3.09 6.95 -5.81
C GLY A 142 2.77 6.03 -4.64
N GLU A 143 3.19 4.76 -4.74
CA GLU A 143 3.08 3.78 -3.64
C GLU A 143 3.79 4.25 -2.37
N ALA A 144 5.01 4.77 -2.48
CA ALA A 144 5.75 5.30 -1.35
C ALA A 144 5.04 6.48 -0.68
N VAL A 145 4.50 7.41 -1.49
CA VAL A 145 3.76 8.58 -1.02
C VAL A 145 2.51 8.16 -0.25
N VAL A 146 1.70 7.25 -0.80
CA VAL A 146 0.49 6.74 -0.11
C VAL A 146 0.88 6.00 1.16
N SER A 147 1.77 5.01 1.08
CA SER A 147 2.09 4.13 2.21
C SER A 147 2.68 4.89 3.40
N SER A 148 3.63 5.81 3.18
CA SER A 148 4.24 6.58 4.26
C SER A 148 3.24 7.54 4.91
N SER A 149 2.39 8.19 4.10
CA SER A 149 1.42 9.17 4.60
C SER A 149 0.23 8.50 5.29
N SER A 150 -0.25 7.37 4.78
CA SER A 150 -1.38 6.65 5.38
C SER A 150 -0.99 5.96 6.68
N ALA A 151 0.19 5.33 6.75
CA ALA A 151 0.68 4.74 7.99
C ALA A 151 0.81 5.80 9.10
N ALA A 152 1.35 6.98 8.76
CA ALA A 152 1.43 8.09 9.69
C ALA A 152 0.04 8.61 10.10
N LEU A 153 -0.92 8.73 9.15
CA LEU A 153 -2.29 9.18 9.47
C LEU A 153 -3.03 8.18 10.37
N VAL A 154 -2.83 6.87 10.16
CA VAL A 154 -3.38 5.81 11.02
C VAL A 154 -2.76 5.90 12.41
N ALA A 155 -1.45 6.11 12.51
CA ALA A 155 -0.76 6.28 13.78
C ALA A 155 -1.28 7.51 14.54
N ASP A 156 -1.36 8.67 13.88
CA ASP A 156 -1.86 9.93 14.45
C ASP A 156 -3.34 9.84 14.87
N SER A 157 -4.12 8.97 14.22
CA SER A 157 -5.55 8.79 14.47
C SER A 157 -5.86 7.69 15.49
N SER A 158 -4.84 6.96 15.95
CA SER A 158 -4.95 5.86 16.89
C SER A 158 -4.47 6.30 18.28
N GLU A 159 -5.21 5.94 19.33
CA GLU A 159 -4.70 6.10 20.69
C GLU A 159 -3.43 5.27 20.89
N PHE A 160 -2.44 5.77 21.65
CA PHE A 160 -1.16 5.08 21.88
C PHE A 160 -1.32 3.61 22.32
N LYS A 161 -2.30 3.34 23.19
CA LYS A 161 -2.61 1.96 23.64
C LYS A 161 -3.18 1.06 22.55
N ARG A 162 -3.68 1.61 21.46
CA ARG A 162 -4.33 0.92 20.34
C ARG A 162 -3.58 1.03 19.02
N LEU A 163 -2.37 1.62 19.04
CA LEU A 163 -1.55 1.80 17.84
C LEU A 163 -1.29 0.48 17.11
N GLY A 164 -0.93 -0.58 17.85
CA GLY A 164 -0.74 -1.91 17.27
C GLY A 164 -1.99 -2.47 16.60
N ALA A 165 -3.18 -2.25 17.18
CA ALA A 165 -4.44 -2.68 16.59
C ALA A 165 -4.77 -1.85 15.32
N GLY A 166 -4.47 -0.54 15.32
CA GLY A 166 -4.64 0.33 14.16
C GLY A 166 -3.78 -0.08 12.97
N MET A 167 -2.49 -0.30 13.22
CA MET A 167 -1.54 -0.75 12.20
C MET A 167 -1.84 -2.17 11.73
N GLY A 168 -2.25 -3.07 12.63
CA GLY A 168 -2.66 -4.44 12.28
C GLY A 168 -3.92 -4.46 11.39
N MET A 169 -4.91 -3.62 11.69
CA MET A 169 -6.09 -3.45 10.85
C MET A 169 -5.72 -2.92 9.46
N GLN A 170 -4.87 -1.88 9.39
CA GLN A 170 -4.39 -1.35 8.12
C GLN A 170 -3.71 -2.46 7.31
N GLY A 171 -2.79 -3.24 7.91
CA GLY A 171 -2.12 -4.36 7.26
C GLY A 171 -3.11 -5.40 6.73
N THR A 172 -4.08 -5.82 7.54
CA THR A 172 -5.10 -6.80 7.11
C THR A 172 -5.91 -6.28 5.90
N VAL A 173 -6.33 -5.02 5.92
CA VAL A 173 -7.09 -4.42 4.82
C VAL A 173 -6.23 -4.28 3.56
N MET A 174 -4.94 -3.96 3.70
CA MET A 174 -3.97 -3.95 2.62
C MET A 174 -3.77 -5.33 2.00
N ASP A 175 -3.63 -6.37 2.82
CA ASP A 175 -3.42 -7.76 2.36
C ASP A 175 -4.64 -8.28 1.60
N ILE A 176 -5.86 -7.98 2.07
CA ILE A 176 -7.11 -8.28 1.36
C ILE A 176 -7.11 -7.60 -0.01
N GLY A 177 -6.72 -6.31 -0.07
CA GLY A 177 -6.58 -5.57 -1.31
C GLY A 177 -5.58 -6.24 -2.26
N HIS A 178 -4.40 -6.58 -1.77
CA HIS A 178 -3.35 -7.22 -2.56
C HIS A 178 -3.77 -8.59 -3.11
N ALA A 179 -4.37 -9.43 -2.28
CA ALA A 179 -4.84 -10.76 -2.66
C ALA A 179 -6.03 -10.71 -3.66
N SER A 180 -6.89 -9.69 -3.56
CA SER A 180 -8.02 -9.52 -4.48
C SER A 180 -7.60 -8.98 -5.84
N GLY A 181 -6.45 -8.30 -5.94
CA GLY A 181 -5.95 -7.67 -7.18
C GLY A 181 -5.85 -8.63 -8.36
N PRO A 182 -5.13 -9.76 -8.25
CA PRO A 182 -5.01 -10.74 -9.33
C PRO A 182 -6.36 -11.34 -9.75
N LEU A 183 -7.26 -11.59 -8.78
CA LEU A 183 -8.59 -12.14 -9.06
C LEU A 183 -9.44 -11.15 -9.86
N LEU A 184 -9.49 -9.89 -9.42
CA LEU A 184 -10.22 -8.84 -10.11
C LEU A 184 -9.67 -8.58 -11.51
N ALA A 185 -8.33 -8.45 -11.63
CA ALA A 185 -7.69 -8.23 -12.92
C ALA A 185 -7.91 -9.41 -13.86
N GLY A 186 -7.79 -10.64 -13.38
CA GLY A 186 -8.02 -11.84 -14.19
C GLY A 186 -9.45 -11.92 -14.73
N LEU A 187 -10.44 -11.67 -13.88
CA LEU A 187 -11.85 -11.62 -14.29
C LEU A 187 -12.10 -10.52 -15.32
N LEU A 188 -11.54 -9.33 -15.11
CA LEU A 188 -11.71 -8.21 -16.04
C LEU A 188 -11.02 -8.49 -17.39
N ILE A 189 -9.80 -9.01 -17.39
CA ILE A 189 -9.05 -9.32 -18.61
C ILE A 189 -9.76 -10.41 -19.43
N ALA A 190 -10.37 -11.39 -18.78
CA ALA A 190 -11.12 -12.45 -19.44
C ALA A 190 -12.37 -11.94 -20.19
N HIS A 191 -12.94 -10.81 -19.79
CA HIS A 191 -14.19 -10.31 -20.33
C HIS A 191 -14.04 -9.01 -21.16
N VAL A 192 -12.95 -8.25 -20.94
CA VAL A 192 -12.76 -6.96 -21.61
C VAL A 192 -11.44 -6.94 -22.40
N SER A 193 -10.37 -6.48 -21.79
CA SER A 193 -9.03 -6.41 -22.35
C SER A 193 -8.06 -5.98 -21.27
N TYR A 194 -6.75 -6.03 -21.53
CA TYR A 194 -5.75 -5.47 -20.62
C TYR A 194 -6.01 -3.99 -20.33
N GLN A 195 -6.26 -3.19 -21.37
CA GLN A 195 -6.55 -1.75 -21.23
C GLN A 195 -7.79 -1.50 -20.39
N GLY A 196 -8.87 -2.23 -20.65
CA GLY A 196 -10.11 -2.11 -19.89
C GLY A 196 -9.96 -2.52 -18.42
N ALA A 197 -9.28 -3.62 -18.16
CA ALA A 197 -9.03 -4.11 -16.80
C ALA A 197 -8.20 -3.10 -15.98
N PHE A 198 -7.14 -2.57 -16.58
CA PHE A 198 -6.29 -1.56 -15.95
C PHE A 198 -7.06 -0.24 -15.73
N ALA A 199 -7.90 0.17 -16.68
CA ALA A 199 -8.74 1.36 -16.53
C ALA A 199 -9.75 1.22 -15.37
N VAL A 200 -10.40 0.06 -15.22
CA VAL A 200 -11.34 -0.19 -14.12
C VAL A 200 -10.62 -0.16 -12.77
N ILE A 201 -9.45 -0.79 -12.65
CA ILE A 201 -8.67 -0.78 -11.40
C ILE A 201 -8.12 0.62 -11.09
N ALA A 202 -7.67 1.37 -12.09
CA ALA A 202 -7.31 2.79 -11.90
C ALA A 202 -8.51 3.63 -11.45
N GLY A 203 -9.69 3.38 -12.03
CA GLY A 203 -10.95 3.98 -11.60
C GLY A 203 -11.27 3.72 -10.14
N LEU A 204 -11.01 2.50 -9.65
CA LEU A 204 -11.16 2.16 -8.23
C LEU A 204 -10.25 3.01 -7.33
N GLN A 205 -9.00 3.26 -7.76
CA GLN A 205 -8.08 4.13 -7.01
C GLN A 205 -8.57 5.59 -6.98
N ILE A 206 -9.09 6.09 -8.10
CA ILE A 206 -9.66 7.44 -8.19
C ILE A 206 -10.91 7.55 -7.31
N LEU A 207 -11.79 6.55 -7.33
CA LEU A 207 -12.96 6.51 -6.45
C LEU A 207 -12.56 6.49 -4.97
N ALA A 208 -11.53 5.71 -4.62
CA ALA A 208 -10.99 5.69 -3.27
C ALA A 208 -10.41 7.06 -2.87
N ALA A 209 -9.73 7.76 -3.79
CA ALA A 209 -9.24 9.11 -3.54
C ALA A 209 -10.38 10.11 -3.30
N ILE A 210 -11.44 10.07 -4.11
CA ILE A 210 -12.62 10.92 -3.95
C ILE A 210 -13.33 10.63 -2.62
N ALA A 211 -13.56 9.35 -2.30
CA ALA A 211 -14.19 8.93 -1.05
C ALA A 211 -13.36 9.37 0.18
N PHE A 212 -12.04 9.24 0.10
CA PHE A 212 -11.12 9.70 1.12
C PHE A 212 -11.23 11.22 1.31
N TRP A 213 -11.11 11.99 0.23
CA TRP A 213 -11.21 13.45 0.28
C TRP A 213 -12.55 13.91 0.87
N ALA A 214 -13.67 13.35 0.40
CA ALA A 214 -15.01 13.70 0.88
C ALA A 214 -15.16 13.40 2.37
N THR A 215 -14.71 12.22 2.82
CA THR A 215 -14.80 11.82 4.24
C THR A 215 -13.91 12.69 5.13
N MET A 216 -12.68 12.96 4.71
CA MET A 216 -11.77 13.79 5.51
C MET A 216 -12.28 15.24 5.63
N ARG A 217 -12.88 15.76 4.58
CA ARG A 217 -13.48 17.11 4.60
C ARG A 217 -14.68 17.20 5.56
N THR A 218 -15.46 16.12 5.71
CA THR A 218 -16.57 16.10 6.69
C THR A 218 -16.09 15.92 8.12
N LEU A 219 -14.97 15.26 8.34
CA LEU A 219 -14.39 15.03 9.67
C LEU A 219 -13.53 16.21 10.18
N SER A 220 -13.21 17.18 9.32
CA SER A 220 -12.46 18.40 9.65
C SER A 220 -13.36 19.61 9.96
N ARG A 221 -14.67 19.47 9.74
CA ARG A 221 -15.70 20.42 10.15
C ARG A 221 -16.28 20.07 11.51
#